data_dd865492588b3236bc97287dc12f7779
#
_entry.id   dd865492588b3236bc97287dc12f7779
#
_cell.length_a   1.000
_cell.length_b   1.000
_cell.length_c   1.000
_cell.angle_alpha   90.00
_cell.angle_beta   90.00
_cell.angle_gamma   90.00
#
_symmetry.space_group_name_H-M   'P 1'
#
loop_
_entity.id
_entity.type
_entity.pdbx_description
1 polymer ?
#
loop_
_entity_poly.entity_id
_entity_poly.type
_entity_poly.pdbx_seq_one_letter_code
_entity_poly.pdbx_strand_id
1 'polypeptide(L)'
;MRFIPLFSGSSGNCSVIQTEKATLLVDAGLTGKAVCGALASAGINPASIDGILVTHDHIDHTRAVGILSRKYDMPVYANAGTWEAMNPIVKQVDFRNVRVFRTDEDFYIGDINILPFKTPHDAKESVGFIFISRGSKLAYMTDIGCVHESMLNQAAGAHLVFIESNHDVQMLKTGPYPYVLKKRILSDNGHLSNADCGAALVRLYSTGVRRAVLGHCFHSLHFYTFQISILYNTE
;
A
#
# COMPACT_ATOMS: atom_id res chain seq x y z
N MET A 1 13.34 1.70 11.26
CA MET A 1 11.95 1.37 10.82
C MET A 1 11.98 0.03 10.09
N ARG A 2 11.02 -0.87 10.36
CA ARG A 2 10.86 -2.19 9.75
C ARG A 2 9.61 -2.19 8.87
N PHE A 3 9.71 -2.75 7.67
CA PHE A 3 8.59 -2.93 6.72
C PHE A 3 8.36 -4.43 6.51
N ILE A 4 7.12 -4.89 6.62
CA ILE A 4 6.75 -6.30 6.42
C ILE A 4 5.49 -6.35 5.56
N PRO A 5 5.59 -6.68 4.26
CA PRO A 5 4.42 -7.00 3.46
C PRO A 5 3.86 -8.36 3.93
N LEU A 6 2.62 -8.37 4.42
CA LEU A 6 1.93 -9.59 4.83
C LEU A 6 1.19 -10.23 3.66
N PHE A 7 0.54 -9.40 2.87
CA PHE A 7 -0.18 -9.77 1.66
C PHE A 7 -0.07 -8.66 0.63
N SER A 8 0.04 -9.02 -0.64
CA SER A 8 0.11 -8.05 -1.73
C SER A 8 -0.40 -8.64 -3.03
N GLY A 9 -1.58 -8.22 -3.47
CA GLY A 9 -2.21 -8.67 -4.71
C GLY A 9 -3.72 -8.45 -4.71
N SER A 10 -4.37 -8.72 -5.83
CA SER A 10 -5.79 -8.48 -6.08
C SER A 10 -6.78 -9.24 -5.18
N SER A 11 -6.31 -10.19 -4.37
CA SER A 11 -7.15 -10.89 -3.38
C SER A 11 -7.15 -10.22 -2.01
N GLY A 12 -6.14 -9.38 -1.73
CA GLY A 12 -6.04 -8.61 -0.49
C GLY A 12 -4.64 -8.09 -0.22
N ASN A 13 -4.57 -6.89 0.31
CA ASN A 13 -3.36 -6.16 0.63
C ASN A 13 -3.31 -5.86 2.13
N CYS A 14 -2.14 -6.02 2.73
CA CYS A 14 -1.88 -5.68 4.11
C CYS A 14 -0.37 -5.64 4.34
N SER A 15 0.13 -4.55 4.90
CA SER A 15 1.54 -4.41 5.26
C SER A 15 1.69 -3.87 6.68
N VAL A 16 2.82 -4.15 7.31
CA VAL A 16 3.18 -3.60 8.62
C VAL A 16 4.30 -2.59 8.47
N ILE A 17 4.14 -1.44 9.10
CA ILE A 17 5.20 -0.46 9.36
C ILE A 17 5.47 -0.46 10.87
N GLN A 18 6.69 -0.75 11.29
CA GLN A 18 7.03 -0.87 12.69
C GLN A 18 8.29 -0.09 13.05
N THR A 19 8.21 0.63 14.17
CA THR A 19 9.34 1.26 14.86
C THR A 19 9.43 0.71 16.29
N GLU A 20 10.24 1.32 17.12
CA GLU A 20 10.28 0.98 18.56
C GLU A 20 9.07 1.52 19.33
N LYS A 21 8.38 2.54 18.80
CA LYS A 21 7.29 3.25 19.49
C LYS A 21 5.92 3.11 18.83
N ALA A 22 5.87 2.59 17.60
CA ALA A 22 4.61 2.41 16.89
C ALA A 22 4.64 1.21 15.95
N THR A 23 3.50 0.53 15.84
CA THR A 23 3.24 -0.54 14.88
C THR A 23 1.93 -0.25 14.16
N LEU A 24 1.99 -0.06 12.85
CA LEU A 24 0.87 0.32 12.01
C LEU A 24 0.58 -0.77 10.98
N LEU A 25 -0.69 -0.96 10.66
CA LEU A 25 -1.10 -1.63 9.44
C LEU A 25 -1.30 -0.60 8.33
N VAL A 26 -0.90 -0.94 7.13
CA VAL A 26 -1.34 -0.29 5.90
C VAL A 26 -2.24 -1.27 5.19
N ASP A 27 -3.51 -0.94 5.12
CA ASP A 27 -4.61 -1.75 4.63
C ASP A 27 -4.86 -3.06 5.42
N ALA A 28 -6.03 -3.67 5.21
CA ALA A 28 -6.43 -4.96 5.77
C ALA A 28 -7.43 -5.65 4.84
N GLY A 29 -6.99 -6.01 3.65
CA GLY A 29 -7.85 -6.42 2.54
C GLY A 29 -8.29 -7.89 2.55
N LEU A 30 -7.70 -8.75 3.38
CA LEU A 30 -8.12 -10.13 3.55
C LEU A 30 -9.10 -10.29 4.72
N THR A 31 -9.47 -11.55 5.04
CA THR A 31 -10.30 -11.80 6.23
C THR A 31 -9.53 -11.46 7.51
N GLY A 32 -10.23 -11.02 8.56
CA GLY A 32 -9.60 -10.74 9.85
C GLY A 32 -8.83 -11.93 10.43
N LYS A 33 -9.29 -13.19 10.18
CA LYS A 33 -8.57 -14.39 10.56
C LYS A 33 -7.23 -14.51 9.82
N ALA A 34 -7.21 -14.24 8.51
CA ALA A 34 -5.99 -14.30 7.71
C ALA A 34 -4.98 -13.22 8.14
N VAL A 35 -5.45 -11.98 8.34
CA VAL A 35 -4.59 -10.88 8.81
C VAL A 35 -4.00 -11.20 10.20
N CYS A 36 -4.82 -11.65 11.16
CA CYS A 36 -4.32 -12.05 12.49
C CYS A 36 -3.32 -13.21 12.41
N GLY A 37 -3.56 -14.21 11.54
CA GLY A 37 -2.64 -15.32 11.33
C GLY A 37 -1.29 -14.89 10.79
N ALA A 38 -1.28 -13.99 9.81
CA ALA A 38 -0.05 -13.43 9.24
C ALA A 38 0.72 -12.56 10.24
N LEU A 39 0.02 -11.74 11.03
CA LEU A 39 0.61 -10.99 12.13
C LEU A 39 1.28 -11.91 13.16
N ALA A 40 0.59 -12.98 13.57
CA ALA A 40 1.15 -13.97 14.51
C ALA A 40 2.40 -14.65 13.92
N SER A 41 2.40 -15.00 12.63
CA SER A 41 3.56 -15.57 11.93
C SER A 41 4.74 -14.58 11.85
N ALA A 42 4.45 -13.28 11.83
CA ALA A 42 5.46 -12.21 11.89
C ALA A 42 5.91 -11.87 13.32
N GLY A 43 5.36 -12.55 14.35
CA GLY A 43 5.65 -12.29 15.76
C GLY A 43 4.98 -11.02 16.30
N ILE A 44 3.89 -10.57 15.69
CA ILE A 44 3.19 -9.33 16.05
C ILE A 44 1.85 -9.67 16.69
N ASN A 45 1.63 -9.16 17.90
CA ASN A 45 0.31 -9.28 18.55
C ASN A 45 -0.66 -8.28 17.92
N PRO A 46 -1.82 -8.70 17.39
CA PRO A 46 -2.81 -7.78 16.85
C PRO A 46 -3.24 -6.68 17.83
N ALA A 47 -3.26 -6.95 19.13
CA ALA A 47 -3.64 -5.97 20.14
C ALA A 47 -2.58 -4.87 20.36
N SER A 48 -1.38 -5.01 19.82
CA SER A 48 -0.31 -3.99 19.90
C SER A 48 -0.24 -3.10 18.64
N ILE A 49 -1.22 -3.16 17.77
CA ILE A 49 -1.29 -2.29 16.59
C ILE A 49 -1.87 -0.92 17.00
N ASP A 50 -1.12 0.13 16.73
CA ASP A 50 -1.47 1.51 17.09
C ASP A 50 -2.45 2.16 16.10
N GLY A 51 -2.63 1.58 14.93
CA GLY A 51 -3.61 2.04 13.95
C GLY A 51 -3.55 1.32 12.61
N ILE A 52 -4.64 1.44 11.86
CA ILE A 52 -4.77 0.98 10.48
C ILE A 52 -4.85 2.22 9.58
N LEU A 53 -3.90 2.37 8.67
CA LEU A 53 -3.92 3.35 7.59
C LEU A 53 -4.60 2.72 6.38
N VAL A 54 -5.55 3.42 5.78
CA VAL A 54 -6.24 2.93 4.58
C VAL A 54 -5.83 3.77 3.39
N THR A 55 -5.32 3.10 2.34
CA THR A 55 -4.90 3.76 1.10
C THR A 55 -6.09 4.22 0.26
N HIS A 56 -7.12 3.38 0.14
CA HIS A 56 -8.35 3.67 -0.62
C HIS A 56 -9.46 2.67 -0.27
N ASP A 57 -10.65 2.86 -0.84
CA ASP A 57 -11.90 2.21 -0.44
C ASP A 57 -12.14 0.81 -1.01
N HIS A 58 -11.31 0.28 -1.92
CA HIS A 58 -11.54 -1.05 -2.50
C HIS A 58 -11.53 -2.17 -1.46
N ILE A 59 -12.32 -3.23 -1.73
CA ILE A 59 -12.57 -4.31 -0.76
C ILE A 59 -11.32 -5.12 -0.42
N ASP A 60 -10.39 -5.27 -1.37
CA ASP A 60 -9.10 -5.93 -1.18
C ASP A 60 -8.08 -5.09 -0.38
N HIS A 61 -8.49 -3.89 0.09
CA HIS A 61 -7.79 -3.05 1.04
C HIS A 61 -8.54 -2.86 2.36
N THR A 62 -9.88 -3.02 2.36
CA THR A 62 -10.73 -2.60 3.49
C THR A 62 -11.49 -3.72 4.19
N ARG A 63 -11.51 -4.96 3.65
CA ARG A 63 -12.37 -6.08 4.10
C ARG A 63 -12.33 -6.35 5.60
N ALA A 64 -11.16 -6.32 6.24
CA ALA A 64 -11.02 -6.60 7.66
C ALA A 64 -10.89 -5.35 8.53
N VAL A 65 -10.78 -4.15 7.97
CA VAL A 65 -10.55 -2.90 8.72
C VAL A 65 -11.54 -2.74 9.86
N GLY A 66 -12.84 -2.78 9.59
CA GLY A 66 -13.87 -2.63 10.63
C GLY A 66 -13.90 -3.80 11.63
N ILE A 67 -13.59 -5.02 11.20
CA ILE A 67 -13.53 -6.19 12.08
C ILE A 67 -12.38 -6.06 13.08
N LEU A 68 -11.19 -5.67 12.60
CA LEU A 68 -10.00 -5.48 13.42
C LEU A 68 -10.17 -4.31 14.37
N SER A 69 -10.71 -3.19 13.89
CA SER A 69 -11.00 -2.02 14.72
C SER A 69 -11.92 -2.38 15.89
N ARG A 70 -13.06 -3.03 15.63
CA ARG A 70 -14.00 -3.42 16.69
C ARG A 70 -13.43 -4.45 17.67
N LYS A 71 -12.63 -5.40 17.16
CA LYS A 71 -12.12 -6.49 17.99
C LYS A 71 -10.97 -6.08 18.92
N TYR A 72 -10.13 -5.17 18.45
CA TYR A 72 -8.88 -4.81 19.14
C TYR A 72 -8.81 -3.33 19.53
N ASP A 73 -9.93 -2.59 19.35
CA ASP A 73 -10.04 -1.15 19.60
C ASP A 73 -9.00 -0.33 18.81
N MET A 74 -8.72 -0.77 17.56
CA MET A 74 -7.72 -0.13 16.70
C MET A 74 -8.25 1.15 16.07
N PRO A 75 -7.55 2.30 16.19
CA PRO A 75 -7.82 3.49 15.40
C PRO A 75 -7.66 3.22 13.89
N VAL A 76 -8.56 3.79 13.08
CA VAL A 76 -8.55 3.68 11.62
C VAL A 76 -8.36 5.06 11.03
N TYR A 77 -7.34 5.22 10.22
CA TYR A 77 -6.93 6.46 9.58
C TYR A 77 -7.22 6.39 8.08
N ALA A 78 -8.07 7.28 7.59
CA ALA A 78 -8.35 7.44 6.16
C ALA A 78 -8.67 8.90 5.86
N ASN A 79 -8.56 9.33 4.60
CA ASN A 79 -9.09 10.63 4.19
C ASN A 79 -10.62 10.61 4.10
N ALA A 80 -11.22 11.77 3.91
CA ALA A 80 -12.68 11.91 3.93
C ALA A 80 -13.36 11.11 2.82
N GLY A 81 -12.82 11.12 1.60
CA GLY A 81 -13.37 10.39 0.48
C GLY A 81 -13.32 8.87 0.68
N THR A 82 -12.20 8.35 1.17
CA THR A 82 -12.07 6.92 1.51
C THR A 82 -13.04 6.51 2.63
N TRP A 83 -13.20 7.34 3.69
CA TRP A 83 -14.19 7.08 4.74
C TRP A 83 -15.62 7.00 4.21
N GLU A 84 -16.01 7.95 3.35
CA GLU A 84 -17.34 7.97 2.72
C GLU A 84 -17.58 6.68 1.93
N ALA A 85 -16.62 6.28 1.10
CA ALA A 85 -16.78 5.15 0.18
C ALA A 85 -16.64 3.78 0.87
N MET A 86 -15.74 3.61 1.84
CA MET A 86 -15.54 2.32 2.53
C MET A 86 -16.56 2.03 3.64
N ASN A 87 -17.34 3.03 4.10
CA ASN A 87 -18.28 2.88 5.22
C ASN A 87 -19.23 1.68 5.09
N PRO A 88 -19.84 1.38 3.91
CA PRO A 88 -20.67 0.19 3.73
C PRO A 88 -19.90 -1.14 3.93
N ILE A 89 -18.60 -1.16 3.65
CA ILE A 89 -17.74 -2.34 3.75
C ILE A 89 -17.30 -2.56 5.20
N VAL A 90 -16.75 -1.52 5.84
CA VAL A 90 -16.20 -1.61 7.19
C VAL A 90 -17.27 -1.67 8.27
N LYS A 91 -18.50 -1.29 7.93
CA LYS A 91 -19.64 -1.20 8.84
C LYS A 91 -19.34 -0.21 9.98
N GLN A 92 -20.05 -0.33 11.09
CA GLN A 92 -19.89 0.58 12.23
C GLN A 92 -18.49 0.43 12.87
N VAL A 93 -17.74 1.51 12.87
CA VAL A 93 -16.50 1.70 13.62
C VAL A 93 -16.82 2.64 14.79
N ASP A 94 -16.29 2.39 15.98
CA ASP A 94 -16.47 3.30 17.12
C ASP A 94 -15.93 4.68 16.74
N PHE A 95 -16.70 5.75 17.04
CA PHE A 95 -16.31 7.11 16.69
C PHE A 95 -14.95 7.52 17.30
N ARG A 96 -14.59 6.93 18.45
CA ARG A 96 -13.26 7.11 19.09
C ARG A 96 -12.12 6.57 18.25
N ASN A 97 -12.39 5.66 17.34
CA ASN A 97 -11.42 5.03 16.45
C ASN A 97 -11.45 5.61 15.03
N VAL A 98 -12.37 6.51 14.72
CA VAL A 98 -12.39 7.22 13.45
C VAL A 98 -11.35 8.35 13.48
N ARG A 99 -10.37 8.28 12.56
CA ARG A 99 -9.35 9.31 12.36
C ARG A 99 -9.36 9.75 10.91
N VAL A 100 -9.57 11.04 10.68
CA VAL A 100 -9.58 11.61 9.33
C VAL A 100 -8.31 12.42 9.14
N PHE A 101 -7.51 12.04 8.15
CA PHE A 101 -6.38 12.84 7.71
C PHE A 101 -6.73 13.60 6.43
N ARG A 102 -5.93 14.62 6.08
CA ARG A 102 -6.00 15.33 4.81
C ARG A 102 -4.89 14.87 3.89
N THR A 103 -5.24 14.63 2.64
CA THR A 103 -4.26 14.33 1.59
C THR A 103 -3.29 15.50 1.45
N ASP A 104 -2.01 15.22 1.28
CA ASP A 104 -0.88 16.18 1.19
C ASP A 104 -0.56 16.95 2.50
N GLU A 105 -1.20 16.62 3.65
CA GLU A 105 -0.84 17.13 4.96
C GLU A 105 -0.27 16.00 5.84
N ASP A 106 0.90 16.20 6.41
CA ASP A 106 1.53 15.20 7.27
C ASP A 106 0.93 15.14 8.68
N PHE A 107 1.01 13.97 9.29
CA PHE A 107 0.59 13.73 10.67
C PHE A 107 1.49 12.67 11.33
N TYR A 108 1.35 12.51 12.66
CA TYR A 108 2.18 11.61 13.44
C TYR A 108 1.37 10.51 14.12
N ILE A 109 1.92 9.29 14.11
CA ILE A 109 1.52 8.20 15.00
C ILE A 109 2.78 7.67 15.69
N GLY A 110 2.86 7.83 17.01
CA GLY A 110 4.10 7.54 17.74
C GLY A 110 5.27 8.40 17.26
N ASP A 111 6.33 7.76 16.81
CA ASP A 111 7.53 8.39 16.25
C ASP A 111 7.59 8.35 14.72
N ILE A 112 6.48 8.02 14.06
CA ILE A 112 6.39 7.96 12.61
C ILE A 112 5.67 9.22 12.10
N ASN A 113 6.37 10.04 11.30
CA ASN A 113 5.74 11.05 10.46
C ASN A 113 5.19 10.38 9.21
N ILE A 114 3.94 10.66 8.87
CA ILE A 114 3.19 10.05 7.77
C ILE A 114 2.68 11.16 6.86
N LEU A 115 3.13 11.18 5.62
CA LEU A 115 2.64 12.08 4.59
C LEU A 115 1.84 11.28 3.56
N PRO A 116 0.50 11.39 3.56
CA PRO A 116 -0.32 10.85 2.48
C PRO A 116 -0.19 11.74 1.24
N PHE A 117 -0.05 11.15 0.06
CA PHE A 117 -0.03 11.86 -1.21
C PHE A 117 -0.96 11.20 -2.22
N LYS A 118 -1.55 12.00 -3.10
CA LYS A 118 -2.53 11.52 -4.08
C LYS A 118 -1.92 10.55 -5.08
N THR A 119 -2.64 9.44 -5.36
CA THR A 119 -2.29 8.46 -6.39
C THR A 119 -3.38 8.35 -7.46
N PRO A 120 -3.03 8.11 -8.74
CA PRO A 120 -3.99 7.90 -9.81
C PRO A 120 -4.54 6.47 -9.75
N HIS A 121 -5.75 6.32 -9.21
CA HIS A 121 -6.48 5.06 -9.13
C HIS A 121 -7.99 5.28 -9.21
N ASP A 122 -8.75 4.26 -9.64
CA ASP A 122 -10.20 4.31 -9.82
C ASP A 122 -10.98 4.14 -8.49
N ALA A 123 -10.55 4.87 -7.46
CA ALA A 123 -11.13 4.93 -6.13
C ALA A 123 -11.60 6.36 -5.80
N LYS A 124 -12.36 6.53 -4.73
CA LYS A 124 -12.95 7.84 -4.37
C LYS A 124 -11.87 8.89 -4.09
N GLU A 125 -10.84 8.53 -3.30
CA GLU A 125 -9.71 9.41 -2.95
C GLU A 125 -8.49 8.56 -2.57
N SER A 126 -7.79 8.02 -3.59
CA SER A 126 -6.65 7.13 -3.39
C SER A 126 -5.38 7.86 -3.00
N VAL A 127 -4.62 7.28 -2.05
CA VAL A 127 -3.35 7.82 -1.57
C VAL A 127 -2.27 6.74 -1.44
N GLY A 128 -1.03 7.15 -1.69
CA GLY A 128 0.17 6.50 -1.18
C GLY A 128 0.64 7.18 0.09
N PHE A 129 1.67 6.64 0.73
CA PHE A 129 2.22 7.19 1.97
C PHE A 129 3.75 7.31 1.91
N ILE A 130 4.27 8.40 2.46
CA ILE A 130 5.67 8.50 2.87
C ILE A 130 5.72 8.35 4.38
N PHE A 131 6.52 7.39 4.86
CA PHE A 131 6.80 7.18 6.28
C PHE A 131 8.20 7.66 6.59
N ILE A 132 8.35 8.49 7.61
CA ILE A 132 9.64 8.99 8.08
C ILE A 132 9.76 8.74 9.59
N SER A 133 10.83 8.09 10.02
CA SER A 133 11.16 7.92 11.44
C SER A 133 12.67 7.82 11.60
N ARG A 134 13.26 8.63 12.49
CA ARG A 134 14.68 8.62 12.84
C ARG A 134 15.61 8.60 11.61
N GLY A 135 15.34 9.46 10.64
CA GLY A 135 16.11 9.56 9.41
C GLY A 135 15.85 8.46 8.36
N SER A 136 15.09 7.41 8.69
CA SER A 136 14.65 6.41 7.71
C SER A 136 13.41 6.89 6.97
N LYS A 137 13.39 6.75 5.65
CA LYS A 137 12.27 7.11 4.77
C LYS A 137 11.82 5.89 3.97
N LEU A 138 10.53 5.59 3.98
CA LEU A 138 9.87 4.58 3.16
C LEU A 138 8.79 5.24 2.31
N ALA A 139 8.79 4.99 1.00
CA ALA A 139 7.69 5.34 0.10
C ALA A 139 6.82 4.11 -0.16
N TYR A 140 5.52 4.23 0.05
CA TYR A 140 4.52 3.18 -0.16
C TYR A 140 3.57 3.60 -1.27
N MET A 141 3.64 2.93 -2.43
CA MET A 141 2.92 3.26 -3.66
C MET A 141 2.29 1.99 -4.23
N THR A 142 1.05 1.72 -3.87
CA THR A 142 0.24 0.62 -4.41
C THR A 142 -0.98 1.19 -5.14
N ASP A 143 -1.55 0.40 -6.04
CA ASP A 143 -2.73 0.76 -6.80
C ASP A 143 -2.58 2.12 -7.49
N ILE A 144 -1.71 2.12 -8.47
CA ILE A 144 -1.35 3.30 -9.26
C ILE A 144 -1.43 2.96 -10.75
N GLY A 145 -2.27 3.63 -11.50
CA GLY A 145 -2.40 3.40 -12.94
C GLY A 145 -1.21 3.96 -13.73
N CYS A 146 -0.63 5.04 -13.26
CA CYS A 146 0.57 5.66 -13.84
C CYS A 146 1.41 6.37 -12.77
N VAL A 147 2.66 6.72 -13.09
CA VAL A 147 3.55 7.40 -12.15
C VAL A 147 3.71 8.86 -12.56
N HIS A 148 3.23 9.78 -11.72
CA HIS A 148 3.41 11.21 -11.90
C HIS A 148 4.73 11.72 -11.31
N GLU A 149 5.22 12.85 -11.82
CA GLU A 149 6.42 13.51 -11.32
C GLU A 149 6.36 13.86 -9.85
N SER A 150 5.20 14.30 -9.37
CA SER A 150 4.96 14.60 -7.95
C SER A 150 5.20 13.37 -7.05
N MET A 151 4.80 12.17 -7.49
CA MET A 151 5.01 10.92 -6.75
C MET A 151 6.50 10.56 -6.67
N LEU A 152 7.23 10.71 -7.77
CA LEU A 152 8.68 10.50 -7.80
C LEU A 152 9.41 11.47 -6.88
N ASN A 153 9.00 12.74 -6.87
CA ASN A 153 9.55 13.76 -5.98
C ASN A 153 9.28 13.42 -4.51
N GLN A 154 8.08 12.93 -4.17
CA GLN A 154 7.78 12.45 -2.82
C GLN A 154 8.65 11.24 -2.43
N ALA A 155 8.86 10.29 -3.34
CA ALA A 155 9.64 9.08 -3.09
C ALA A 155 11.16 9.30 -3.17
N ALA A 156 11.63 10.43 -3.71
CA ALA A 156 13.05 10.73 -3.87
C ALA A 156 13.83 10.57 -2.56
N GLY A 157 15.00 9.94 -2.63
CA GLY A 157 15.87 9.68 -1.48
C GLY A 157 15.30 8.70 -0.45
N ALA A 158 14.23 7.96 -0.75
CA ALA A 158 13.71 6.94 0.14
C ALA A 158 14.74 5.80 0.33
N HIS A 159 14.85 5.29 1.54
CA HIS A 159 15.69 4.13 1.87
C HIS A 159 15.10 2.82 1.33
N LEU A 160 13.76 2.80 1.21
CA LEU A 160 13.00 1.70 0.63
C LEU A 160 11.79 2.27 -0.10
N VAL A 161 11.50 1.73 -1.28
CA VAL A 161 10.27 1.99 -2.02
C VAL A 161 9.49 0.69 -2.14
N PHE A 162 8.25 0.69 -1.67
CA PHE A 162 7.27 -0.34 -2.02
C PHE A 162 6.42 0.21 -3.17
N ILE A 163 6.45 -0.46 -4.31
CA ILE A 163 5.79 0.02 -5.52
C ILE A 163 5.05 -1.12 -6.23
N GLU A 164 3.91 -0.78 -6.81
CA GLU A 164 3.15 -1.72 -7.63
C GLU A 164 3.94 -2.16 -8.86
N SER A 165 3.88 -3.47 -9.15
CA SER A 165 4.31 -4.09 -10.41
C SER A 165 3.28 -5.14 -10.78
N ASN A 166 2.19 -4.69 -11.42
CA ASN A 166 0.97 -5.48 -11.51
C ASN A 166 0.99 -6.50 -12.63
N HIS A 167 1.33 -6.10 -13.86
CA HIS A 167 1.14 -6.95 -15.03
C HIS A 167 2.18 -6.72 -16.14
N ASP A 168 2.42 -7.77 -16.92
CA ASP A 168 3.01 -7.65 -18.24
C ASP A 168 1.93 -7.26 -19.26
N VAL A 169 2.20 -6.20 -20.04
CA VAL A 169 1.23 -5.62 -20.99
C VAL A 169 0.82 -6.62 -22.08
N GLN A 170 1.76 -7.43 -22.61
CA GLN A 170 1.46 -8.38 -23.66
C GLN A 170 0.68 -9.58 -23.11
N MET A 171 1.10 -10.11 -21.96
CA MET A 171 0.36 -11.19 -21.28
C MET A 171 -1.07 -10.76 -20.94
N LEU A 172 -1.28 -9.53 -20.47
CA LEU A 172 -2.61 -8.99 -20.19
C LEU A 172 -3.45 -8.89 -21.48
N LYS A 173 -2.88 -8.33 -22.57
CA LYS A 173 -3.57 -8.17 -23.85
C LYS A 173 -3.99 -9.50 -24.45
N THR A 174 -3.15 -10.51 -24.41
CA THR A 174 -3.38 -11.84 -25.00
C THR A 174 -4.10 -12.81 -24.06
N GLY A 175 -4.09 -12.54 -22.77
CA GLY A 175 -4.68 -13.39 -21.73
C GLY A 175 -6.22 -13.52 -21.83
N PRO A 176 -6.83 -14.43 -21.04
CA PRO A 176 -8.25 -14.78 -21.18
C PRO A 176 -9.22 -13.78 -20.52
N TYR A 177 -8.75 -12.61 -20.12
CA TYR A 177 -9.57 -11.65 -19.39
C TYR A 177 -10.55 -10.91 -20.29
N PRO A 178 -11.77 -10.57 -19.78
CA PRO A 178 -12.72 -9.73 -20.49
C PRO A 178 -12.12 -8.40 -20.93
N TYR A 179 -12.50 -7.94 -22.12
CA TYR A 179 -11.97 -6.69 -22.68
C TYR A 179 -12.13 -5.47 -21.75
N VAL A 180 -13.29 -5.37 -21.07
CA VAL A 180 -13.58 -4.30 -20.11
C VAL A 180 -12.55 -4.28 -18.97
N LEU A 181 -12.21 -5.46 -18.42
CA LEU A 181 -11.22 -5.58 -17.35
C LEU A 181 -9.81 -5.21 -17.86
N LYS A 182 -9.42 -5.69 -19.06
CA LYS A 182 -8.15 -5.30 -19.67
C LYS A 182 -8.04 -3.78 -19.84
N LYS A 183 -9.12 -3.14 -20.34
CA LYS A 183 -9.18 -1.69 -20.52
C LYS A 183 -9.06 -0.94 -19.20
N ARG A 184 -9.73 -1.42 -18.14
CA ARG A 184 -9.63 -0.85 -16.80
C ARG A 184 -8.18 -0.93 -16.27
N ILE A 185 -7.57 -2.11 -16.33
CA ILE A 185 -6.20 -2.34 -15.83
C ILE A 185 -5.18 -1.46 -16.57
N LEU A 186 -5.32 -1.32 -17.90
CA LEU A 186 -4.40 -0.53 -18.75
C LEU A 186 -4.65 0.97 -18.72
N SER A 187 -5.63 1.47 -17.98
CA SER A 187 -5.92 2.90 -17.92
C SER A 187 -4.98 3.62 -16.93
N ASP A 188 -4.88 4.96 -17.07
CA ASP A 188 -4.08 5.80 -16.17
C ASP A 188 -4.57 5.76 -14.70
N ASN A 189 -5.79 5.28 -14.46
CA ASN A 189 -6.35 5.03 -13.14
C ASN A 189 -6.48 3.53 -12.82
N GLY A 190 -5.86 2.66 -13.62
CA GLY A 190 -5.87 1.22 -13.41
C GLY A 190 -4.70 0.76 -12.52
N HIS A 191 -3.80 -0.04 -13.12
CA HIS A 191 -2.67 -0.64 -12.41
C HIS A 191 -1.38 -0.51 -13.20
N LEU A 192 -0.26 -0.33 -12.50
CA LEU A 192 1.05 -0.08 -13.07
C LEU A 192 1.62 -1.33 -13.76
N SER A 193 2.04 -1.17 -15.01
CA SER A 193 2.72 -2.25 -15.71
C SER A 193 4.12 -2.51 -15.13
N ASN A 194 4.64 -3.73 -15.35
CA ASN A 194 6.01 -4.08 -14.95
C ASN A 194 7.05 -3.17 -15.63
N ALA A 195 6.80 -2.77 -16.89
CA ALA A 195 7.68 -1.88 -17.63
C ALA A 195 7.70 -0.46 -17.05
N ASP A 196 6.53 0.09 -16.73
CA ASP A 196 6.43 1.44 -16.13
C ASP A 196 6.96 1.47 -14.71
N CYS A 197 6.76 0.39 -13.93
CA CYS A 197 7.40 0.20 -12.63
C CYS A 197 8.94 0.23 -12.77
N GLY A 198 9.49 -0.51 -13.72
CA GLY A 198 10.93 -0.50 -14.01
C GLY A 198 11.45 0.89 -14.37
N ALA A 199 10.73 1.62 -15.24
CA ALA A 199 11.08 2.99 -15.62
C ALA A 199 11.06 3.95 -14.41
N ALA A 200 10.06 3.84 -13.55
CA ALA A 200 9.98 4.63 -12.31
C ALA A 200 11.14 4.33 -11.36
N LEU A 201 11.51 3.05 -11.20
CA LEU A 201 12.63 2.65 -10.35
C LEU A 201 13.99 3.16 -10.87
N VAL A 202 14.21 3.16 -12.19
CA VAL A 202 15.41 3.77 -12.80
C VAL A 202 15.50 5.25 -12.46
N ARG A 203 14.41 5.98 -12.54
CA ARG A 203 14.36 7.40 -12.16
C ARG A 203 14.61 7.61 -10.66
N LEU A 204 14.01 6.80 -9.81
CA LEU A 204 14.21 6.85 -8.36
C LEU A 204 15.64 6.48 -7.95
N TYR A 205 16.29 5.58 -8.69
CA TYR A 205 17.70 5.24 -8.47
C TYR A 205 18.60 6.48 -8.58
N SER A 206 18.36 7.38 -9.54
CA SER A 206 19.12 8.63 -9.70
C SER A 206 18.97 9.58 -8.51
N THR A 207 17.91 9.43 -7.70
CA THR A 207 17.65 10.24 -6.50
C THR A 207 18.23 9.64 -5.21
N GLY A 208 18.92 8.50 -5.29
CA GLY A 208 19.55 7.84 -4.14
C GLY A 208 18.78 6.63 -3.60
N VAL A 209 17.63 6.25 -4.16
CA VAL A 209 16.91 5.01 -3.81
C VAL A 209 17.77 3.81 -4.19
N ARG A 210 17.93 2.84 -3.26
CA ARG A 210 18.76 1.64 -3.48
C ARG A 210 18.02 0.34 -3.19
N ARG A 211 16.80 0.42 -2.62
CA ARG A 211 15.99 -0.76 -2.28
C ARG A 211 14.56 -0.54 -2.76
N ALA A 212 14.02 -1.57 -3.42
CA ALA A 212 12.61 -1.61 -3.79
C ALA A 212 12.02 -2.98 -3.45
N VAL A 213 10.76 -2.98 -3.09
CA VAL A 213 9.92 -4.19 -2.96
C VAL A 213 8.77 -4.01 -3.94
N LEU A 214 8.59 -4.98 -4.82
CA LEU A 214 7.49 -4.99 -5.78
C LEU A 214 6.27 -5.61 -5.13
N GLY A 215 5.14 -4.97 -5.28
CA GLY A 215 3.86 -5.42 -4.70
C GLY A 215 2.73 -5.41 -5.71
N HIS A 216 1.56 -5.85 -5.24
CA HIS A 216 0.30 -5.89 -5.98
C HIS A 216 0.40 -6.61 -7.32
N CYS A 217 1.12 -7.74 -7.35
CA CYS A 217 1.29 -8.57 -8.56
C CYS A 217 0.01 -9.32 -8.89
N PHE A 218 -0.38 -9.33 -10.14
CA PHE A 218 -1.54 -10.07 -10.63
C PHE A 218 -1.15 -11.55 -10.84
N HIS A 219 -1.62 -12.44 -9.95
CA HIS A 219 -1.15 -13.83 -9.84
C HIS A 219 -1.16 -14.65 -11.13
N SER A 220 -2.12 -14.44 -12.03
CA SER A 220 -2.22 -15.15 -13.31
C SER A 220 -1.36 -14.58 -14.43
N LEU A 221 -0.70 -13.44 -14.20
CA LEU A 221 0.15 -12.73 -15.17
C LEU A 221 1.62 -12.70 -14.73
N HIS A 222 1.95 -13.39 -13.62
CA HIS A 222 3.31 -13.56 -13.13
C HIS A 222 3.57 -15.05 -12.92
N PHE A 223 4.56 -15.58 -13.61
CA PHE A 223 5.03 -16.98 -13.38
C PHE A 223 5.86 -17.11 -12.09
N TYR A 224 6.24 -16.01 -11.45
CA TYR A 224 7.09 -16.05 -10.24
C TYR A 224 6.75 -14.91 -9.29
N THR A 225 6.60 -15.23 -8.01
CA THR A 225 6.64 -14.26 -6.92
C THR A 225 8.11 -13.85 -6.73
N PHE A 226 8.58 -12.83 -7.41
CA PHE A 226 9.91 -12.29 -7.17
C PHE A 226 9.84 -11.22 -6.09
N GLN A 227 10.34 -11.57 -4.93
CA GLN A 227 10.87 -10.60 -4.00
C GLN A 227 12.23 -10.16 -4.57
N ILE A 228 12.24 -9.18 -5.46
CA ILE A 228 13.51 -8.64 -5.99
C ILE A 228 14.01 -7.61 -4.98
N SER A 229 14.89 -8.06 -4.08
CA SER A 229 15.84 -7.15 -3.47
C SER A 229 16.89 -6.85 -4.54
N ILE A 230 16.81 -5.71 -5.21
CA ILE A 230 17.89 -5.27 -6.10
C ILE A 230 19.05 -4.85 -5.21
N LEU A 231 19.89 -5.83 -4.85
CA LEU A 231 21.21 -5.59 -4.29
C LEU A 231 22.16 -5.34 -5.45
N TYR A 232 22.41 -4.10 -5.79
CA TYR A 232 23.60 -3.77 -6.56
C TYR A 232 24.76 -3.70 -5.59
N ASN A 233 25.67 -4.70 -5.64
CA ASN A 233 27.02 -4.55 -5.15
C ASN A 233 27.70 -3.52 -6.07
N THR A 234 28.03 -2.37 -5.55
CA THR A 234 29.06 -1.50 -6.11
C THR A 234 30.36 -1.86 -5.38
N GLU A 235 31.28 -2.53 -6.08
CA GLU A 235 32.70 -2.44 -5.77
C GLU A 235 33.17 -1.01 -5.98
#